data_88f756dcd01f5db391279011f8dd18dc
#
_entry.id   88f756dcd01f5db391279011f8dd18dc
#
_cell.length_a   1.000
_cell.length_b   1.000
_cell.length_c   1.000
_cell.angle_alpha   90.00
_cell.angle_beta   90.00
_cell.angle_gamma   90.00
#
_symmetry.space_group_name_H-M   'P 1'
#
loop_
_entity.id
_entity.type
_entity.pdbx_description
1 polymer ?
#
loop_
_entity_poly.entity_id
_entity_poly.type
_entity_poly.pdbx_seq_one_letter_code
_entity_poly.pdbx_strand_id
1 'polypeptide(L)'
;MTKQYNIRELENNFERAVFLKGDSVHARETTRYLWARNNIFGKKVLEIGCSSGYGYQFLPKDIDYTGLDYDSKIIEVAKNQQWGDNAKFYHADINTFPLDQYDTIIAFEVIEHLDNGLEIVEKLKKHCKWLLITVPHNEPKGFWGVGSYNDQELLLDKGYLIALLNLEIFLCLNDAFAKCI
;
A
#
# COMPACT_ATOMS: atom_id res chain seq x y z
N MET A 1 24.27 8.95 -14.98
CA MET A 1 23.90 7.79 -15.83
C MET A 1 22.66 7.16 -15.20
N THR A 2 21.52 7.21 -15.88
CA THR A 2 20.28 6.54 -15.44
C THR A 2 20.49 5.04 -15.56
N LYS A 3 20.38 4.31 -14.46
CA LYS A 3 20.47 2.86 -14.43
C LYS A 3 19.29 2.30 -15.26
N GLN A 4 19.55 1.47 -16.25
CA GLN A 4 18.51 0.86 -17.09
C GLN A 4 18.04 -0.39 -16.34
N TYR A 5 16.75 -0.45 -15.99
CA TYR A 5 16.13 -1.59 -15.30
C TYR A 5 15.40 -2.49 -16.29
N ASN A 6 15.48 -3.78 -16.08
CA ASN A 6 14.66 -4.76 -16.81
C ASN A 6 13.31 -4.88 -16.07
N ILE A 7 12.32 -4.07 -16.45
CA ILE A 7 11.00 -4.02 -15.82
C ILE A 7 10.33 -5.41 -15.81
N ARG A 8 10.40 -6.17 -16.92
CA ARG A 8 9.80 -7.50 -16.98
C ARG A 8 10.38 -8.49 -15.96
N GLU A 9 11.67 -8.38 -15.67
CA GLU A 9 12.30 -9.23 -14.65
C GLU A 9 11.83 -8.82 -13.23
N LEU A 10 11.60 -7.55 -13.00
CA LEU A 10 11.09 -7.05 -11.72
C LEU A 10 9.62 -7.43 -11.50
N GLU A 11 8.81 -7.39 -12.55
CA GLU A 11 7.39 -7.78 -12.50
C GLU A 11 7.20 -9.29 -12.33
N ASN A 12 7.93 -10.11 -13.07
CA ASN A 12 7.76 -11.56 -13.10
C ASN A 12 8.08 -12.26 -11.77
N ASN A 13 8.85 -11.63 -10.89
CA ASN A 13 9.25 -12.27 -9.64
C ASN A 13 8.18 -12.18 -8.55
N PHE A 14 7.19 -11.25 -8.62
CA PHE A 14 6.29 -10.97 -7.50
C PHE A 14 4.89 -10.49 -7.89
N GLU A 15 4.40 -10.78 -9.08
CA GLU A 15 3.03 -10.37 -9.51
C GLU A 15 2.69 -8.90 -9.23
N ARG A 16 3.67 -8.03 -9.33
CA ARG A 16 3.53 -6.60 -8.98
C ARG A 16 3.56 -5.72 -10.21
N ALA A 17 2.85 -4.61 -10.15
CA ALA A 17 3.00 -3.54 -11.11
C ALA A 17 4.25 -2.69 -10.77
N VAL A 18 5.12 -2.49 -11.75
CA VAL A 18 6.32 -1.66 -11.62
C VAL A 18 6.26 -0.50 -12.60
N PHE A 19 6.27 0.72 -12.08
CA PHE A 19 6.29 1.95 -12.88
C PHE A 19 7.49 2.79 -12.46
N LEU A 20 8.18 3.36 -13.47
CA LEU A 20 9.23 4.34 -13.22
C LEU A 20 8.64 5.75 -13.17
N LYS A 21 9.41 6.68 -12.63
CA LYS A 21 9.01 8.09 -12.58
C LYS A 21 8.80 8.64 -14.00
N GLY A 22 7.59 9.09 -14.26
CA GLY A 22 7.18 9.59 -15.59
C GLY A 22 6.43 8.57 -16.44
N ASP A 23 6.36 7.31 -16.05
CA ASP A 23 5.53 6.32 -16.73
C ASP A 23 4.03 6.62 -16.56
N SER A 24 3.24 6.17 -17.55
CA SER A 24 1.79 6.12 -17.43
C SER A 24 1.41 4.95 -16.51
N VAL A 25 0.90 5.26 -15.33
CA VAL A 25 0.41 4.25 -14.37
C VAL A 25 -0.98 3.80 -14.80
N HIS A 26 -1.27 2.50 -14.70
CA HIS A 26 -2.58 1.97 -15.07
C HIS A 26 -3.70 2.62 -14.23
N ALA A 27 -4.91 2.66 -14.81
CA ALA A 27 -6.05 3.33 -14.18
C ALA A 27 -6.40 2.75 -12.80
N ARG A 28 -6.28 1.44 -12.63
CA ARG A 28 -6.54 0.74 -11.36
C ARG A 28 -5.64 1.26 -10.24
N GLU A 29 -4.33 1.25 -10.44
CA GLU A 29 -3.34 1.73 -9.48
C GLU A 29 -3.49 3.24 -9.24
N THR A 30 -3.69 4.01 -10.30
CA THR A 30 -3.92 5.45 -10.21
C THR A 30 -5.13 5.77 -9.34
N THR A 31 -6.24 5.06 -9.52
CA THR A 31 -7.49 5.29 -8.76
C THR A 31 -7.28 5.06 -7.26
N ARG A 32 -6.55 4.00 -6.86
CA ARG A 32 -6.23 3.74 -5.44
C ARG A 32 -5.47 4.91 -4.81
N TYR A 33 -4.43 5.40 -5.49
CA TYR A 33 -3.62 6.50 -4.94
C TYR A 33 -4.33 7.85 -4.98
N LEU A 34 -5.18 8.12 -5.97
CA LEU A 34 -6.03 9.31 -5.97
C LEU A 34 -7.05 9.26 -4.84
N TRP A 35 -7.61 8.08 -4.54
CA TRP A 35 -8.44 7.89 -3.36
C TRP A 35 -7.64 8.09 -2.07
N ALA A 36 -6.46 7.46 -1.94
CA ALA A 36 -5.58 7.64 -0.79
C ALA A 36 -5.22 9.11 -0.55
N ARG A 37 -4.90 9.84 -1.61
CA ARG A 37 -4.59 11.29 -1.54
C ARG A 37 -5.65 12.09 -0.80
N ASN A 38 -6.91 11.75 -0.99
CA ASN A 38 -8.04 12.43 -0.36
C ASN A 38 -8.34 11.92 1.06
N ASN A 39 -7.73 10.80 1.45
CA ASN A 39 -7.97 10.12 2.72
C ASN A 39 -6.71 10.00 3.60
N ILE A 40 -5.59 10.59 3.20
CA ILE A 40 -4.42 10.75 4.06
C ILE A 40 -4.67 11.84 5.06
N PHE A 41 -4.45 11.54 6.33
CA PHE A 41 -4.51 12.48 7.43
C PHE A 41 -3.13 12.59 8.09
N GLY A 42 -2.78 13.81 8.50
CA GLY A 42 -1.49 14.11 9.10
C GLY A 42 -0.34 14.14 8.10
N LYS A 43 0.88 14.01 8.60
CA LYS A 43 2.09 14.20 7.80
C LYS A 43 2.98 12.96 7.76
N LYS A 44 3.01 12.16 8.81
CA LYS A 44 3.87 10.98 8.89
C LYS A 44 3.16 9.78 8.30
N VAL A 45 3.56 9.40 7.08
CA VAL A 45 2.92 8.35 6.28
C VAL A 45 3.86 7.18 6.05
N LEU A 46 3.37 5.97 6.31
CA LEU A 46 4.03 4.71 5.97
C LEU A 46 3.24 4.02 4.85
N GLU A 47 3.93 3.53 3.84
CA GLU A 47 3.36 2.61 2.86
C GLU A 47 4.07 1.27 2.89
N ILE A 48 3.31 0.18 3.01
CA ILE A 48 3.78 -1.20 2.98
C ILE A 48 3.53 -1.77 1.59
N GLY A 49 4.53 -2.44 1.00
CA GLY A 49 4.47 -2.91 -0.38
C GLY A 49 4.56 -1.76 -1.40
N CYS A 50 5.42 -0.77 -1.14
CA CYS A 50 5.51 0.44 -1.95
C CYS A 50 6.04 0.22 -3.38
N SER A 51 6.50 -0.99 -3.73
CA SER A 51 7.08 -1.32 -5.03
C SER A 51 8.19 -0.32 -5.42
N SER A 52 8.22 0.16 -6.66
CA SER A 52 9.17 1.18 -7.15
C SER A 52 8.94 2.59 -6.61
N GLY A 53 8.03 2.76 -5.65
CA GLY A 53 7.67 4.04 -5.07
C GLY A 53 6.73 4.88 -5.95
N TYR A 54 6.20 4.32 -7.03
CA TYR A 54 5.38 5.06 -8.00
C TYR A 54 4.13 5.69 -7.38
N GLY A 55 3.59 5.08 -6.33
CA GLY A 55 2.43 5.61 -5.61
C GLY A 55 2.64 7.00 -5.06
N TYR A 56 3.84 7.29 -4.57
CA TYR A 56 4.18 8.60 -4.02
C TYR A 56 3.94 9.76 -5.00
N GLN A 57 4.01 9.55 -6.32
CA GLN A 57 3.74 10.63 -7.30
C GLN A 57 2.33 11.21 -7.19
N PHE A 58 1.37 10.43 -6.71
CA PHE A 58 -0.04 10.83 -6.57
C PHE A 58 -0.36 11.43 -5.21
N LEU A 59 0.47 11.18 -4.19
CA LEU A 59 0.25 11.61 -2.81
C LEU A 59 0.66 13.07 -2.59
N PRO A 60 0.19 13.71 -1.50
CA PRO A 60 0.61 15.06 -1.13
C PRO A 60 2.14 15.14 -0.98
N LYS A 61 2.76 16.23 -1.45
CA LYS A 61 4.23 16.36 -1.45
C LYS A 61 4.80 16.88 -0.15
N ASP A 62 3.96 17.31 0.76
CA ASP A 62 4.32 17.86 2.06
C ASP A 62 4.21 16.85 3.21
N ILE A 63 4.09 15.55 2.90
CA ILE A 63 4.13 14.44 3.86
C ILE A 63 5.57 13.94 4.05
N ASP A 64 5.88 13.45 5.26
CA ASP A 64 7.08 12.65 5.56
C ASP A 64 6.76 11.18 5.26
N TYR A 65 7.13 10.76 4.05
CA TYR A 65 6.75 9.47 3.51
C TYR A 65 7.85 8.43 3.73
N THR A 66 7.43 7.26 4.20
CA THR A 66 8.27 6.07 4.31
C THR A 66 7.63 4.94 3.50
N GLY A 67 8.33 4.41 2.51
CA GLY A 67 7.93 3.24 1.75
C GLY A 67 8.73 2.01 2.16
N LEU A 68 8.05 0.89 2.43
CA LEU A 68 8.66 -0.41 2.69
C LEU A 68 8.30 -1.40 1.58
N ASP A 69 9.26 -2.22 1.19
CA ASP A 69 9.01 -3.40 0.37
C ASP A 69 9.97 -4.52 0.77
N TYR A 70 9.50 -5.76 0.64
CA TYR A 70 10.28 -6.96 0.95
C TYR A 70 11.35 -7.27 -0.11
N ASP A 71 11.20 -6.73 -1.33
CA ASP A 71 12.14 -6.95 -2.42
C ASP A 71 13.22 -5.87 -2.46
N SER A 72 14.46 -6.27 -2.17
CA SER A 72 15.61 -5.36 -2.19
C SER A 72 15.87 -4.73 -3.56
N LYS A 73 15.60 -5.47 -4.66
CA LYS A 73 15.82 -4.97 -6.03
C LYS A 73 14.85 -3.85 -6.36
N ILE A 74 13.57 -4.00 -5.98
CA ILE A 74 12.57 -2.96 -6.24
C ILE A 74 12.81 -1.72 -5.38
N ILE A 75 13.29 -1.88 -4.14
CA ILE A 75 13.69 -0.76 -3.30
C ILE A 75 14.92 -0.03 -3.86
N GLU A 76 15.83 -0.74 -4.49
CA GLU A 76 16.93 -0.08 -5.22
C GLU A 76 16.38 0.79 -6.38
N VAL A 77 15.37 0.29 -7.11
CA VAL A 77 14.66 1.07 -8.13
C VAL A 77 14.02 2.30 -7.49
N ALA A 78 13.24 2.13 -6.42
CA ALA A 78 12.54 3.23 -5.73
C ALA A 78 13.51 4.35 -5.30
N LYS A 79 14.63 4.00 -4.69
CA LYS A 79 15.66 4.95 -4.25
C LYS A 79 16.28 5.73 -5.42
N ASN A 80 16.47 5.08 -6.57
CA ASN A 80 17.09 5.70 -7.75
C ASN A 80 16.14 6.60 -8.54
N GLN A 81 14.82 6.57 -8.28
CA GLN A 81 13.84 7.42 -8.98
C GLN A 81 13.84 8.88 -8.47
N GLN A 82 14.47 9.18 -7.34
CA GLN A 82 14.52 10.54 -6.78
C GLN A 82 13.12 11.15 -6.66
N TRP A 83 12.23 10.49 -5.94
CA TRP A 83 10.83 10.90 -5.78
C TRP A 83 10.66 12.25 -5.06
N GLY A 84 11.62 12.64 -4.21
CA GLY A 84 11.67 13.87 -3.44
C GLY A 84 12.36 13.66 -2.10
N ASP A 85 12.79 14.74 -1.46
CA ASP A 85 13.56 14.69 -0.20
C ASP A 85 12.75 14.12 0.98
N ASN A 86 11.42 14.26 0.91
CA ASN A 86 10.50 13.76 1.93
C ASN A 86 10.13 12.28 1.78
N ALA A 87 10.63 11.60 0.73
CA ALA A 87 10.35 10.19 0.48
C ALA A 87 11.57 9.32 0.80
N LYS A 88 11.39 8.38 1.73
CA LYS A 88 12.41 7.40 2.13
C LYS A 88 11.93 6.00 1.83
N PHE A 89 12.83 5.14 1.36
CA PHE A 89 12.48 3.77 0.97
C PHE A 89 13.40 2.77 1.66
N TYR A 90 12.81 1.70 2.22
CA TYR A 90 13.55 0.69 2.97
C TYR A 90 13.17 -0.72 2.49
N HIS A 91 14.19 -1.53 2.26
CA HIS A 91 14.03 -2.98 2.14
C HIS A 91 13.78 -3.54 3.53
N ALA A 92 12.58 -4.04 3.77
CA ALA A 92 12.20 -4.55 5.09
C ALA A 92 11.05 -5.55 5.01
N ASP A 93 11.06 -6.51 5.94
CA ASP A 93 9.94 -7.39 6.22
C ASP A 93 9.04 -6.73 7.28
N ILE A 94 7.76 -6.53 6.97
CA ILE A 94 6.79 -5.92 7.88
C ILE A 94 6.61 -6.72 9.18
N ASN A 95 6.87 -8.03 9.16
CA ASN A 95 6.80 -8.86 10.37
C ASN A 95 7.82 -8.42 11.42
N THR A 96 9.01 -8.04 10.98
CA THR A 96 10.16 -7.72 11.85
C THR A 96 10.49 -6.23 11.91
N PHE A 97 9.94 -5.44 10.99
CA PHE A 97 10.20 -4.00 10.95
C PHE A 97 9.72 -3.31 12.24
N PRO A 98 10.58 -2.52 12.89
CA PRO A 98 10.20 -1.76 14.09
C PRO A 98 9.31 -0.59 13.69
N LEU A 99 8.00 -0.73 13.96
CA LEU A 99 7.03 0.30 13.65
C LEU A 99 7.08 1.43 14.69
N ASP A 100 7.18 2.63 14.19
CA ASP A 100 6.94 3.86 14.92
C ASP A 100 5.44 4.19 14.95
N GLN A 101 5.06 5.35 15.50
CA GLN A 101 3.73 5.90 15.35
C GLN A 101 3.63 6.72 14.06
N TYR A 102 2.62 6.43 13.26
CA TYR A 102 2.31 7.11 12.00
C TYR A 102 0.95 7.81 12.07
N ASP A 103 0.77 8.85 11.30
CA ASP A 103 -0.55 9.45 11.15
C ASP A 103 -1.42 8.59 10.22
N THR A 104 -0.85 8.16 9.09
CA THR A 104 -1.51 7.26 8.14
C THR A 104 -0.58 6.11 7.75
N ILE A 105 -1.11 4.88 7.72
CA ILE A 105 -0.46 3.73 7.09
C ILE A 105 -1.27 3.32 5.85
N ILE A 106 -0.58 3.01 4.76
CA ILE A 106 -1.13 2.52 3.48
C ILE A 106 -0.63 1.08 3.28
N ALA A 107 -1.53 0.17 2.90
CA ALA A 107 -1.21 -1.20 2.51
C ALA A 107 -2.15 -1.63 1.37
N PHE A 108 -1.74 -1.39 0.13
CA PHE A 108 -2.54 -1.68 -1.05
C PHE A 108 -2.09 -2.97 -1.73
N GLU A 109 -2.97 -3.96 -1.81
CA GLU A 109 -2.71 -5.29 -2.40
C GLU A 109 -1.44 -5.93 -1.82
N VAL A 110 -1.39 -6.02 -0.51
CA VAL A 110 -0.24 -6.57 0.24
C VAL A 110 -0.68 -7.62 1.26
N ILE A 111 -1.78 -7.37 1.96
CA ILE A 111 -2.19 -8.17 3.12
C ILE A 111 -2.52 -9.60 2.70
N GLU A 112 -3.07 -9.79 1.51
CA GLU A 112 -3.41 -11.10 0.92
C GLU A 112 -2.18 -11.96 0.61
N HIS A 113 -1.00 -11.36 0.47
CA HIS A 113 0.26 -12.05 0.23
C HIS A 113 0.97 -12.51 1.52
N LEU A 114 0.43 -12.14 2.69
CA LEU A 114 1.04 -12.46 3.98
C LEU A 114 0.32 -13.65 4.62
N ASP A 115 1.07 -14.66 5.05
CA ASP A 115 0.53 -15.83 5.75
C ASP A 115 -0.24 -15.44 7.03
N ASN A 116 0.17 -14.34 7.67
CA ASN A 116 -0.41 -13.78 8.88
C ASN A 116 -1.04 -12.40 8.65
N GLY A 117 -1.64 -12.16 7.49
CA GLY A 117 -2.12 -10.85 7.08
C GLY A 117 -3.03 -10.16 8.09
N LEU A 118 -3.99 -10.89 8.70
CA LEU A 118 -4.88 -10.31 9.72
C LEU A 118 -4.14 -9.91 11.00
N GLU A 119 -3.12 -10.67 11.42
CA GLU A 119 -2.29 -10.29 12.57
C GLU A 119 -1.48 -9.02 12.27
N ILE A 120 -1.01 -8.88 11.02
CA ILE A 120 -0.34 -7.65 10.58
C ILE A 120 -1.31 -6.47 10.60
N VAL A 121 -2.55 -6.61 10.12
CA VAL A 121 -3.56 -5.56 10.23
C VAL A 121 -3.73 -5.10 11.68
N GLU A 122 -3.88 -6.04 12.62
CA GLU A 122 -4.00 -5.71 14.05
C GLU A 122 -2.72 -5.06 14.62
N LYS A 123 -1.55 -5.42 14.10
CA LYS A 123 -0.29 -4.74 14.45
C LYS A 123 -0.29 -3.30 13.92
N LEU A 124 -0.67 -3.09 12.66
CA LEU A 124 -0.68 -1.77 12.03
C LEU A 124 -1.65 -0.80 12.71
N LYS A 125 -2.84 -1.27 13.08
CA LYS A 125 -3.85 -0.48 13.83
C LYS A 125 -3.30 0.15 15.12
N LYS A 126 -2.37 -0.53 15.79
CA LYS A 126 -1.74 -0.01 17.02
C LYS A 126 -0.70 1.07 16.76
N HIS A 127 -0.26 1.21 15.51
CA HIS A 127 0.83 2.10 15.11
C HIS A 127 0.40 3.24 14.20
N CYS A 128 -0.90 3.42 13.97
CA CYS A 128 -1.41 4.54 13.17
C CYS A 128 -2.73 5.09 13.71
N LYS A 129 -3.04 6.32 13.28
CA LYS A 129 -4.37 6.92 13.50
C LYS A 129 -5.33 6.53 12.38
N TRP A 130 -4.80 6.35 11.16
CA TRP A 130 -5.54 6.00 9.95
C TRP A 130 -4.82 4.87 9.22
N LEU A 131 -5.59 3.86 8.81
CA LEU A 131 -5.08 2.73 8.04
C LEU A 131 -5.90 2.59 6.76
N LEU A 132 -5.22 2.73 5.61
CA LEU A 132 -5.80 2.59 4.28
C LEU A 132 -5.36 1.26 3.69
N ILE A 133 -6.30 0.34 3.48
CA ILE A 133 -6.02 -1.00 2.95
C ILE A 133 -6.86 -1.23 1.70
N THR A 134 -6.27 -1.90 0.70
CA THR A 134 -7.02 -2.61 -0.34
C THR A 134 -6.58 -4.06 -0.38
N VAL A 135 -7.54 -4.94 -0.65
CA VAL A 135 -7.31 -6.36 -0.89
C VAL A 135 -8.28 -6.83 -1.98
N PRO A 136 -7.95 -7.90 -2.73
CA PRO A 136 -8.89 -8.51 -3.66
C PRO A 136 -10.15 -9.02 -2.93
N HIS A 137 -11.31 -8.74 -3.49
CA HIS A 137 -12.60 -9.14 -2.94
C HIS A 137 -13.20 -10.31 -3.72
N ASN A 138 -13.49 -11.43 -3.03
CA ASN A 138 -14.13 -12.62 -3.60
C ASN A 138 -13.44 -13.21 -4.84
N GLU A 139 -12.14 -13.01 -5.00
CA GLU A 139 -11.38 -13.69 -6.04
C GLU A 139 -11.30 -15.21 -5.76
N PRO A 140 -11.31 -16.07 -6.79
CA PRO A 140 -11.15 -17.51 -6.60
C PRO A 140 -9.82 -17.79 -5.89
N LYS A 141 -9.86 -18.60 -4.82
CA LYS A 141 -8.64 -19.01 -4.11
C LYS A 141 -7.62 -19.60 -5.09
N GLY A 142 -6.40 -19.08 -5.03
CA GLY A 142 -5.29 -19.55 -5.85
C GLY A 142 -5.22 -18.97 -7.25
N PHE A 143 -6.06 -18.02 -7.64
CA PHE A 143 -5.97 -17.38 -8.95
C PHE A 143 -4.59 -16.72 -9.17
N TRP A 144 -4.04 -16.10 -8.13
CA TRP A 144 -2.70 -15.51 -8.13
C TRP A 144 -1.76 -16.16 -7.10
N GLY A 145 -2.09 -17.35 -6.57
CA GLY A 145 -1.33 -17.97 -5.49
C GLY A 145 -1.52 -17.33 -4.13
N VAL A 146 -2.47 -16.41 -4.00
CA VAL A 146 -2.73 -15.62 -2.79
C VAL A 146 -4.11 -15.90 -2.20
N GLY A 147 -4.31 -15.51 -0.95
CA GLY A 147 -5.63 -15.52 -0.32
C GLY A 147 -6.53 -14.40 -0.87
N SER A 148 -7.82 -14.62 -0.82
CA SER A 148 -8.80 -13.54 -0.97
C SER A 148 -9.63 -13.45 0.30
N TYR A 149 -10.11 -12.27 0.61
CA TYR A 149 -10.94 -12.02 1.78
C TYR A 149 -12.40 -11.85 1.35
N ASN A 150 -13.31 -12.41 2.11
CA ASN A 150 -14.74 -12.18 1.96
C ASN A 150 -15.23 -11.17 3.02
N ASP A 151 -16.48 -10.71 2.87
CA ASP A 151 -17.06 -9.71 3.77
C ASP A 151 -17.03 -10.11 5.26
N GLN A 152 -17.07 -11.41 5.57
CA GLN A 152 -17.06 -11.90 6.95
C GLN A 152 -15.65 -11.91 7.55
N GLU A 153 -14.62 -12.20 6.74
CA GLU A 153 -13.22 -12.17 7.18
C GLU A 153 -12.71 -10.75 7.39
N LEU A 154 -13.30 -9.79 6.64
CA LEU A 154 -13.00 -8.36 6.73
C LEU A 154 -13.94 -7.62 7.70
N LEU A 155 -14.82 -8.33 8.43
CA LEU A 155 -15.62 -7.76 9.51
C LEU A 155 -14.69 -7.26 10.62
N LEU A 156 -14.16 -6.12 10.36
CA LEU A 156 -13.35 -5.34 11.27
C LEU A 156 -14.31 -4.64 12.24
N ASP A 157 -14.01 -4.76 13.50
CA ASP A 157 -14.80 -4.18 14.60
C ASP A 157 -15.04 -2.67 14.34
N LYS A 158 -16.17 -2.15 14.79
CA LYS A 158 -16.71 -0.80 14.57
C LYS A 158 -15.67 0.29 14.29
N GLY A 159 -15.77 0.93 13.14
CA GLY A 159 -14.94 2.09 12.77
C GLY A 159 -14.33 2.05 11.37
N TYR A 160 -14.78 1.14 10.51
CA TYR A 160 -14.18 0.92 9.20
C TYR A 160 -15.10 1.38 8.07
N LEU A 161 -14.61 2.18 7.16
CA LEU A 161 -15.25 2.48 5.89
C LEU A 161 -14.72 1.51 4.83
N ILE A 162 -15.58 0.64 4.33
CA ILE A 162 -15.30 -0.22 3.18
C ILE A 162 -15.82 0.50 1.95
N ALA A 163 -14.95 0.96 1.07
CA ALA A 163 -15.35 1.43 -0.24
C ALA A 163 -15.13 0.31 -1.26
N LEU A 164 -16.21 -0.22 -1.83
CA LEU A 164 -16.17 -1.19 -2.92
C LEU A 164 -15.99 -0.42 -4.24
N LEU A 165 -14.87 -0.60 -4.91
CA LEU A 165 -14.66 -0.16 -6.29
C LEU A 165 -14.36 -1.39 -7.15
N ASN A 166 -15.37 -1.90 -7.87
CA ASN A 166 -15.27 -2.90 -8.94
C ASN A 166 -14.20 -3.99 -8.72
N LEU A 167 -14.37 -4.85 -7.70
CA LEU A 167 -13.51 -5.97 -7.31
C LEU A 167 -12.47 -5.67 -6.20
N GLU A 168 -12.44 -4.49 -5.63
CA GLU A 168 -11.51 -4.15 -4.54
C GLU A 168 -12.27 -3.56 -3.35
N ILE A 169 -11.85 -3.93 -2.14
CA ILE A 169 -12.36 -3.33 -0.91
C ILE A 169 -11.34 -2.28 -0.43
N PHE A 170 -11.81 -1.04 -0.27
CA PHE A 170 -11.04 0.02 0.35
C PHE A 170 -11.46 0.16 1.81
N LEU A 171 -10.52 0.02 2.72
CA LEU A 171 -10.74 0.14 4.15
C LEU A 171 -10.10 1.42 4.68
N CYS A 172 -10.90 2.29 5.25
CA CYS A 172 -10.42 3.45 5.99
C CYS A 172 -10.84 3.32 7.45
N LEU A 173 -9.87 3.31 8.33
CA LEU A 173 -10.07 3.09 9.76
C LEU A 173 -10.05 4.39 10.54
N ASN A 174 -11.22 4.90 10.94
CA ASN A 174 -11.35 5.86 12.04
C ASN A 174 -12.81 6.06 12.44
N ASP A 175 -13.08 6.30 13.73
CA ASP A 175 -14.41 6.54 14.31
C ASP A 175 -15.14 7.80 13.80
N ALA A 176 -14.47 8.65 13.01
CA ALA A 176 -15.01 9.92 12.53
C ALA A 176 -15.78 9.85 11.20
N PHE A 177 -15.79 8.72 10.47
CA PHE A 177 -16.26 8.66 9.08
C PHE A 177 -17.67 8.12 8.82
N ALA A 178 -18.53 8.07 9.80
CA ALA A 178 -19.97 7.81 9.58
C ALA A 178 -20.69 8.91 8.75
N LYS A 179 -19.98 9.81 8.07
CA LYS A 179 -20.56 10.98 7.39
C LYS A 179 -20.21 11.15 5.92
N CYS A 180 -19.57 10.19 5.26
CA CYS A 180 -19.25 10.31 3.83
C CYS A 180 -19.82 9.14 3.02
N ILE A 181 -21.12 8.99 3.01
CA ILE A 181 -21.92 8.33 1.96
C ILE A 181 -23.05 9.30 1.61
#